data_a6ddd727b92b4fa64100653e1d00ee42
#
_entry.id   a6ddd727b92b4fa64100653e1d00ee42
#
_cell.length_a   1.000
_cell.length_b   1.000
_cell.length_c   1.000
_cell.angle_alpha   90.00
_cell.angle_beta   90.00
_cell.angle_gamma   90.00
#
_symmetry.space_group_name_H-M   'P 1'
#
loop_
_entity.id
_entity.type
_entity.pdbx_description
1 polymer ?
#
loop_
_entity_poly.entity_id
_entity_poly.type
_entity_poly.pdbx_seq_one_letter_code
_entity_poly.pdbx_strand_id
1 'polypeptide(L)'
;MRFFSRALVGLFLFALTLGGLALAGVTIYGALQDRWSEETASRPARERVFSADVAALTFGRETPVLTAFGEIRSRRTLELRAPAEGTVLELAEGFEDGGAVQAGQLLMRIDPAEMQSALDTAATDLREAENDLAESLRALDLAGEDVAAAQVQAELRQRALTRQQDLAQRGVGSAAAVETAELAAATASQAVLSRRQALAQAEAQVAQAETALERRRITLAEAERMLARTELRASFNGVLSDVDVVAGRLVNRNEQVARLIDPDALEVAFRVSTAQYAQLLGTNDRLPETPVNVILDVFGLDLVADAVLTRESGAVEEGQSGRLLFARIDTPRGLRVGDFVRVEVIEPALDDVARLPATAYGSDGQILVLGDEDRLEAVDATLLRRQGDEVLIRARGVDGREVVLARTPVLGAGIRINPVRDAGAGEVAAEDPADIELDPDRRARLIAFVETNTFIPADVRERLLNQLNQDLVPAQVVARLESRMGS
;
A
#
# COMPACT_ATOMS: atom_id res chain seq x y z
N MET A 1 -37.65 93.40 84.70
CA MET A 1 -36.81 92.26 85.02
C MET A 1 -37.19 91.01 84.20
N ARG A 2 -37.68 91.09 82.95
CA ARG A 2 -38.02 89.90 82.10
C ARG A 2 -37.09 89.63 80.92
N PHE A 3 -36.17 90.54 80.73
CA PHE A 3 -35.23 90.39 79.60
C PHE A 3 -33.98 89.57 79.99
N PHE A 4 -33.50 89.73 81.25
CA PHE A 4 -32.33 89.10 81.76
C PHE A 4 -32.48 87.57 81.93
N SER A 5 -33.65 87.07 82.28
CA SER A 5 -33.91 85.63 82.45
C SER A 5 -34.01 84.92 81.14
N ARG A 6 -34.47 85.58 80.05
CA ARG A 6 -34.48 84.93 78.68
C ARG A 6 -33.07 84.88 78.04
N ALA A 7 -32.24 85.86 78.29
CA ALA A 7 -30.85 85.89 77.83
C ALA A 7 -30.01 84.80 78.50
N LEU A 8 -30.25 84.55 79.80
CA LEU A 8 -29.56 83.53 80.58
C LEU A 8 -29.97 82.10 80.13
N VAL A 9 -31.29 81.87 79.83
CA VAL A 9 -31.78 80.57 79.26
C VAL A 9 -31.21 80.35 77.86
N GLY A 10 -31.11 81.40 77.00
CA GLY A 10 -30.53 81.28 75.68
C GLY A 10 -29.01 80.94 75.76
N LEU A 11 -28.30 81.57 76.69
CA LEU A 11 -26.88 81.25 76.89
C LEU A 11 -26.65 79.84 77.41
N PHE A 12 -27.55 79.35 78.31
CA PHE A 12 -27.47 77.97 78.84
C PHE A 12 -27.79 76.93 77.75
N LEU A 13 -28.78 77.16 76.89
CA LEU A 13 -29.08 76.29 75.79
C LEU A 13 -27.99 76.26 74.79
N PHE A 14 -27.36 77.44 74.51
CA PHE A 14 -26.22 77.51 73.64
C PHE A 14 -24.98 76.76 74.21
N ALA A 15 -24.68 76.91 75.47
CA ALA A 15 -23.63 76.15 76.14
C ALA A 15 -23.88 74.63 76.17
N LEU A 16 -25.17 74.25 76.34
CA LEU A 16 -25.60 72.84 76.32
C LEU A 16 -25.39 72.21 74.91
N THR A 17 -25.82 72.99 73.88
CA THR A 17 -25.66 72.49 72.50
C THR A 17 -24.18 72.45 72.12
N LEU A 18 -23.34 73.42 72.53
CA LEU A 18 -21.90 73.40 72.31
C LEU A 18 -21.24 72.22 73.06
N GLY A 19 -21.63 71.96 74.27
CA GLY A 19 -21.22 70.83 75.09
C GLY A 19 -21.56 69.45 74.41
N GLY A 20 -22.84 69.38 73.91
CA GLY A 20 -23.29 68.17 73.18
C GLY A 20 -22.51 67.93 71.89
N LEU A 21 -22.24 69.02 71.14
CA LEU A 21 -21.40 68.91 69.91
C LEU A 21 -19.95 68.52 70.23
N ALA A 22 -19.36 69.05 71.30
CA ALA A 22 -18.06 68.70 71.76
C ALA A 22 -17.95 67.21 72.16
N LEU A 23 -18.95 66.74 72.89
CA LEU A 23 -19.09 65.36 73.35
C LEU A 23 -19.24 64.43 72.14
N ALA A 24 -20.13 64.79 71.18
CA ALA A 24 -20.23 64.01 69.92
C ALA A 24 -18.98 64.05 69.11
N GLY A 25 -18.21 65.12 69.01
CA GLY A 25 -16.92 65.21 68.34
C GLY A 25 -15.83 64.31 68.97
N VAL A 26 -15.77 64.26 70.30
CA VAL A 26 -14.85 63.37 71.03
C VAL A 26 -15.21 61.89 70.84
N THR A 27 -16.48 61.55 70.87
CA THR A 27 -16.95 60.16 70.65
C THR A 27 -16.66 59.72 69.18
N ILE A 28 -16.95 60.62 68.24
CA ILE A 28 -16.64 60.31 66.79
C ILE A 28 -15.09 60.21 66.57
N TYR A 29 -14.32 61.13 67.18
CA TYR A 29 -12.87 61.07 67.03
C TYR A 29 -12.27 59.84 67.71
N GLY A 30 -12.81 59.42 68.86
CA GLY A 30 -12.40 58.18 69.53
C GLY A 30 -12.75 56.96 68.69
N ALA A 31 -13.97 56.89 68.14
CA ALA A 31 -14.37 55.78 67.24
C ALA A 31 -13.60 55.72 65.90
N LEU A 32 -13.19 56.91 65.39
CA LEU A 32 -12.33 56.94 64.21
C LEU A 32 -10.90 56.48 64.56
N GLN A 33 -10.37 56.86 65.70
CA GLN A 33 -9.03 56.48 66.15
C GLN A 33 -8.94 55.00 66.46
N ASP A 34 -10.00 54.40 67.07
CA ASP A 34 -10.07 52.97 67.29
C ASP A 34 -10.17 52.20 65.97
N ARG A 35 -10.86 52.74 64.95
CA ARG A 35 -10.90 52.16 63.59
C ARG A 35 -9.58 52.26 62.83
N TRP A 36 -8.78 53.31 63.08
CA TRP A 36 -7.47 53.45 62.46
C TRP A 36 -6.37 52.73 63.25
N SER A 37 -6.54 52.40 64.49
CA SER A 37 -5.62 51.61 65.32
C SER A 37 -5.92 50.13 65.35
N GLU A 38 -7.05 49.63 64.75
CA GLU A 38 -7.19 48.27 64.41
C GLU A 38 -6.22 47.96 63.22
N GLU A 39 -4.93 47.75 63.54
CA GLU A 39 -4.05 46.94 62.69
C GLU A 39 -4.84 45.69 62.38
N THR A 40 -5.21 45.52 61.11
CA THR A 40 -5.78 44.30 60.53
C THR A 40 -4.82 43.19 60.94
N ALA A 41 -5.11 42.45 61.98
CA ALA A 41 -4.42 41.22 62.28
C ALA A 41 -4.59 40.37 61.06
N SER A 42 -3.61 40.37 60.16
CA SER A 42 -3.48 39.48 59.06
C SER A 42 -3.58 38.07 59.60
N ARG A 43 -4.79 37.48 59.57
CA ARG A 43 -4.94 36.06 59.79
C ARG A 43 -3.97 35.39 58.80
N PRO A 44 -3.02 34.54 59.23
CA PRO A 44 -2.17 33.83 58.28
C PRO A 44 -3.08 33.16 57.30
N ALA A 45 -3.02 33.55 56.02
CA ALA A 45 -3.77 32.94 54.96
C ALA A 45 -3.50 31.43 55.07
N ARG A 46 -4.50 30.64 55.48
CA ARG A 46 -4.36 29.19 55.46
C ARG A 46 -4.04 28.83 54.02
N GLU A 47 -2.81 28.40 53.81
CA GLU A 47 -2.36 27.89 52.51
C GLU A 47 -3.33 26.82 52.07
N ARG A 48 -3.98 27.01 50.91
CA ARG A 48 -4.89 26.00 50.37
C ARG A 48 -4.09 24.85 49.86
N VAL A 49 -4.19 23.71 50.52
CA VAL A 49 -3.57 22.44 50.10
C VAL A 49 -4.54 21.70 49.22
N PHE A 50 -4.16 21.37 48.03
CA PHE A 50 -4.95 20.59 47.06
C PHE A 50 -4.53 19.14 47.08
N SER A 51 -5.43 18.19 46.90
CA SER A 51 -5.08 16.80 46.68
C SER A 51 -4.79 16.59 45.19
N ALA A 52 -3.73 15.89 44.87
CA ALA A 52 -3.38 15.53 43.49
C ALA A 52 -2.81 14.12 43.45
N ASP A 53 -3.21 13.38 42.41
CA ASP A 53 -2.71 12.05 42.13
C ASP A 53 -1.26 12.17 41.63
N VAL A 54 -0.38 11.39 42.25
CA VAL A 54 1.06 11.39 41.91
C VAL A 54 1.55 9.96 41.67
N ALA A 55 2.51 9.85 40.76
CA ALA A 55 3.21 8.59 40.51
C ALA A 55 4.71 8.83 40.38
N ALA A 56 5.52 7.83 40.72
CA ALA A 56 6.95 7.90 40.51
C ALA A 56 7.29 7.92 39.03
N LEU A 57 8.10 8.89 38.63
CA LEU A 57 8.58 9.03 37.27
C LEU A 57 9.80 8.12 37.06
N THR A 58 9.66 7.13 36.21
CA THR A 58 10.74 6.19 35.88
C THR A 58 11.11 6.36 34.42
N PHE A 59 12.41 6.52 34.16
CA PHE A 59 12.93 6.58 32.80
C PHE A 59 13.41 5.21 32.37
N GLY A 60 13.07 4.83 31.16
CA GLY A 60 13.40 3.54 30.61
C GLY A 60 13.55 3.57 29.08
N ARG A 61 13.64 2.38 28.53
CA ARG A 61 13.60 2.16 27.09
C ARG A 61 12.17 1.82 26.68
N GLU A 62 11.59 2.65 25.86
CA GLU A 62 10.22 2.51 25.37
C GLU A 62 10.20 2.39 23.85
N THR A 63 9.33 1.53 23.36
CA THR A 63 9.11 1.34 21.91
C THR A 63 7.79 1.97 21.52
N PRO A 64 7.80 3.15 20.88
CA PRO A 64 6.57 3.80 20.47
C PRO A 64 5.86 3.02 19.36
N VAL A 65 4.54 3.11 19.33
CA VAL A 65 3.70 2.54 18.28
C VAL A 65 2.94 3.65 17.59
N LEU A 66 3.19 3.83 16.31
CA LEU A 66 2.45 4.77 15.48
C LEU A 66 1.20 4.10 14.93
N THR A 67 0.03 4.57 15.35
CA THR A 67 -1.25 4.08 14.85
C THR A 67 -1.71 4.92 13.66
N ALA A 68 -2.07 4.25 12.58
CA ALA A 68 -2.65 4.82 11.37
C ALA A 68 -3.79 3.92 10.87
N PHE A 69 -4.52 4.39 9.85
CA PHE A 69 -5.54 3.60 9.18
C PHE A 69 -5.18 3.47 7.70
N GLY A 70 -5.48 2.31 7.13
CA GLY A 70 -5.14 2.00 5.77
C GLY A 70 -6.14 1.05 5.10
N GLU A 71 -5.93 0.86 3.82
CA GLU A 71 -6.71 -0.03 2.98
C GLU A 71 -5.82 -1.15 2.44
N ILE A 72 -6.32 -2.38 2.47
CA ILE A 72 -5.63 -3.52 1.88
C ILE A 72 -5.73 -3.44 0.36
N ARG A 73 -4.59 -3.57 -0.31
CA ARG A 73 -4.49 -3.60 -1.78
C ARG A 73 -3.68 -4.80 -2.22
N SER A 74 -3.98 -5.30 -3.41
CA SER A 74 -3.09 -6.27 -4.04
C SER A 74 -1.96 -5.53 -4.77
N ARG A 75 -0.74 -6.02 -4.60
CA ARG A 75 0.44 -5.55 -5.35
C ARG A 75 0.41 -6.01 -6.80
N ARG A 76 -0.44 -6.98 -7.12
CA ARG A 76 -0.53 -7.58 -8.45
C ARG A 76 -2.00 -7.67 -8.88
N THR A 77 -2.44 -6.64 -9.56
CA THR A 77 -3.78 -6.55 -10.13
C THR A 77 -3.64 -6.33 -11.64
N LEU A 78 -4.37 -7.11 -12.43
CA LEU A 78 -4.36 -7.03 -13.89
C LEU A 78 -5.79 -6.84 -14.39
N GLU A 79 -6.01 -5.80 -15.16
CA GLU A 79 -7.24 -5.65 -15.91
C GLU A 79 -7.22 -6.63 -17.09
N LEU A 80 -8.15 -7.56 -17.10
CA LEU A 80 -8.36 -8.48 -18.20
C LEU A 80 -9.17 -7.76 -19.28
N ARG A 81 -8.56 -7.62 -20.45
CA ARG A 81 -9.16 -6.93 -21.59
C ARG A 81 -9.31 -7.87 -22.77
N ALA A 82 -10.41 -7.74 -23.51
CA ALA A 82 -10.66 -8.52 -24.72
C ALA A 82 -9.53 -8.28 -25.75
N PRO A 83 -8.77 -9.30 -26.15
CA PRO A 83 -7.64 -9.13 -27.07
C PRO A 83 -8.05 -9.02 -28.53
N ALA A 84 -9.29 -9.43 -28.85
CA ALA A 84 -9.92 -9.31 -30.15
C ALA A 84 -11.36 -8.82 -30.00
N GLU A 85 -11.95 -8.36 -31.09
CA GLU A 85 -13.39 -8.08 -31.18
C GLU A 85 -14.13 -9.34 -31.64
N GLY A 86 -15.38 -9.51 -31.21
CA GLY A 86 -16.22 -10.62 -31.63
C GLY A 86 -17.20 -11.07 -30.54
N THR A 87 -18.01 -12.07 -30.87
CA THR A 87 -18.97 -12.66 -29.92
C THR A 87 -18.26 -13.62 -28.99
N VAL A 88 -18.53 -13.53 -27.68
CA VAL A 88 -18.04 -14.49 -26.71
C VAL A 88 -18.79 -15.81 -26.85
N LEU A 89 -18.10 -16.87 -27.24
CA LEU A 89 -18.70 -18.19 -27.40
C LEU A 89 -18.73 -18.95 -26.08
N GLU A 90 -17.64 -18.89 -25.34
CA GLU A 90 -17.42 -19.73 -24.18
C GLU A 90 -16.71 -18.93 -23.07
N LEU A 91 -17.18 -19.12 -21.85
CA LEU A 91 -16.53 -18.65 -20.64
C LEU A 91 -16.12 -19.87 -19.80
N ALA A 92 -14.98 -19.76 -19.12
CA ALA A 92 -14.53 -20.80 -18.21
C ALA A 92 -15.53 -21.01 -17.07
N GLU A 93 -15.59 -22.22 -16.58
CA GLU A 93 -16.28 -22.51 -15.32
C GLU A 93 -15.64 -21.68 -14.20
N GLY A 94 -16.45 -20.94 -13.43
CA GLY A 94 -15.96 -19.99 -12.41
C GLY A 94 -15.51 -18.64 -12.97
N PHE A 95 -15.81 -18.29 -14.23
CA PHE A 95 -15.60 -16.92 -14.73
C PHE A 95 -16.70 -15.99 -14.21
N GLU A 96 -16.64 -15.71 -12.91
CA GLU A 96 -17.58 -14.88 -12.15
C GLU A 96 -16.84 -14.14 -11.04
N ASP A 97 -17.48 -13.12 -10.43
CA ASP A 97 -16.89 -12.40 -9.31
C ASP A 97 -16.59 -13.35 -8.14
N GLY A 98 -15.34 -13.33 -7.68
CA GLY A 98 -14.84 -14.22 -6.65
C GLY A 98 -14.35 -15.58 -7.16
N GLY A 99 -14.45 -15.86 -8.45
CA GLY A 99 -13.96 -17.09 -9.06
C GLY A 99 -12.44 -17.20 -9.02
N ALA A 100 -11.91 -18.32 -8.56
CA ALA A 100 -10.49 -18.61 -8.52
C ALA A 100 -10.02 -19.21 -9.85
N VAL A 101 -8.90 -18.69 -10.38
CA VAL A 101 -8.32 -19.13 -11.66
C VAL A 101 -6.82 -19.41 -11.54
N GLN A 102 -6.33 -20.30 -12.40
CA GLN A 102 -4.93 -20.69 -12.44
C GLN A 102 -4.21 -20.05 -13.64
N ALA A 103 -2.90 -19.81 -13.50
CA ALA A 103 -2.07 -19.33 -14.59
C ALA A 103 -2.19 -20.23 -15.83
N GLY A 104 -2.39 -19.61 -17.02
CA GLY A 104 -2.58 -20.31 -18.29
C GLY A 104 -4.00 -20.86 -18.53
N GLN A 105 -4.89 -20.85 -17.52
CA GLN A 105 -6.28 -21.28 -17.69
C GLN A 105 -6.98 -20.43 -18.75
N LEU A 106 -7.69 -21.07 -19.68
CA LEU A 106 -8.56 -20.39 -20.63
C LEU A 106 -9.72 -19.77 -19.86
N LEU A 107 -9.89 -18.47 -19.96
CA LEU A 107 -10.95 -17.70 -19.28
C LEU A 107 -12.14 -17.41 -20.18
N MET A 108 -11.84 -17.01 -21.41
CA MET A 108 -12.87 -16.61 -22.37
C MET A 108 -12.39 -16.96 -23.79
N ARG A 109 -13.32 -17.44 -24.61
CA ARG A 109 -13.11 -17.67 -26.05
C ARG A 109 -14.05 -16.78 -26.84
N ILE A 110 -13.47 -15.97 -27.70
CA ILE A 110 -14.17 -15.14 -28.70
C ILE A 110 -14.32 -16.02 -29.96
N ASP A 111 -15.37 -15.80 -30.75
CA ASP A 111 -15.61 -16.53 -32.00
C ASP A 111 -14.39 -16.49 -32.92
N PRO A 112 -13.72 -17.62 -33.17
CA PRO A 112 -12.53 -17.68 -33.98
C PRO A 112 -12.78 -17.82 -35.48
N ALA A 113 -14.04 -17.91 -35.94
CA ALA A 113 -14.38 -18.32 -37.30
C ALA A 113 -13.74 -17.43 -38.38
N GLU A 114 -13.73 -16.11 -38.18
CA GLU A 114 -13.11 -15.15 -39.10
C GLU A 114 -11.57 -15.30 -39.09
N MET A 115 -10.95 -15.39 -37.92
CA MET A 115 -9.51 -15.53 -37.77
C MET A 115 -9.02 -16.89 -38.27
N GLN A 116 -9.82 -17.95 -38.10
CA GLN A 116 -9.53 -19.26 -38.67
C GLN A 116 -9.55 -19.23 -40.19
N SER A 117 -10.54 -18.57 -40.80
CA SER A 117 -10.62 -18.41 -42.26
C SER A 117 -9.44 -17.62 -42.80
N ALA A 118 -8.99 -16.58 -42.09
CA ALA A 118 -7.79 -15.81 -42.45
C ALA A 118 -6.52 -16.66 -42.36
N LEU A 119 -6.40 -17.51 -41.35
CA LEU A 119 -5.30 -18.45 -41.18
C LEU A 119 -5.25 -19.47 -42.33
N ASP A 120 -6.42 -20.07 -42.67
CA ASP A 120 -6.52 -21.06 -43.77
C ASP A 120 -6.16 -20.43 -45.13
N THR A 121 -6.53 -19.16 -45.35
CA THR A 121 -6.14 -18.40 -46.54
C THR A 121 -4.63 -18.17 -46.57
N ALA A 122 -4.04 -17.67 -45.48
CA ALA A 122 -2.59 -17.43 -45.39
C ALA A 122 -1.77 -18.72 -45.57
N ALA A 123 -2.26 -19.84 -45.02
CA ALA A 123 -1.64 -21.16 -45.19
C ALA A 123 -1.71 -21.65 -46.64
N THR A 124 -2.75 -21.32 -47.36
CA THR A 124 -2.89 -21.63 -48.81
C THR A 124 -1.95 -20.79 -49.64
N ASP A 125 -1.87 -19.48 -49.38
CA ASP A 125 -0.93 -18.56 -50.03
C ASP A 125 0.51 -18.95 -49.81
N LEU A 126 0.86 -19.46 -48.64
CA LEU A 126 2.18 -19.97 -48.35
C LEU A 126 2.53 -21.17 -49.21
N ARG A 127 1.61 -22.14 -49.34
CA ARG A 127 1.80 -23.33 -50.21
C ARG A 127 1.93 -22.95 -51.68
N GLU A 128 1.21 -21.92 -52.16
CA GLU A 128 1.36 -21.40 -53.49
C GLU A 128 2.81 -20.86 -53.70
N ALA A 129 3.30 -20.01 -52.79
CA ALA A 129 4.66 -19.47 -52.86
C ALA A 129 5.77 -20.57 -52.77
N GLU A 130 5.52 -21.63 -51.99
CA GLU A 130 6.42 -22.80 -51.95
C GLU A 130 6.49 -23.54 -53.30
N ASN A 131 5.35 -23.67 -53.99
CA ASN A 131 5.29 -24.25 -55.31
C ASN A 131 5.98 -23.38 -56.37
N ASP A 132 5.80 -22.05 -56.30
CA ASP A 132 6.45 -21.09 -57.19
C ASP A 132 7.97 -21.12 -57.04
N LEU A 133 8.45 -21.22 -55.78
CA LEU A 133 9.88 -21.39 -55.54
C LEU A 133 10.41 -22.71 -56.12
N ALA A 134 9.67 -23.81 -55.90
CA ALA A 134 10.06 -25.11 -56.47
C ALA A 134 10.05 -25.12 -58.00
N GLU A 135 9.16 -24.39 -58.66
CA GLU A 135 9.15 -24.20 -60.10
C GLU A 135 10.37 -23.37 -60.56
N SER A 136 10.64 -22.26 -59.89
CA SER A 136 11.78 -21.37 -60.18
C SER A 136 13.13 -22.12 -60.02
N LEU A 137 13.25 -22.98 -58.99
CA LEU A 137 14.46 -23.82 -58.78
C LEU A 137 14.66 -24.83 -59.93
N ARG A 138 13.56 -25.48 -60.37
CA ARG A 138 13.63 -26.39 -61.55
C ARG A 138 14.03 -25.65 -62.83
N ALA A 139 13.48 -24.42 -63.04
CA ALA A 139 13.87 -23.59 -64.15
C ALA A 139 15.33 -23.14 -64.11
N LEU A 140 15.86 -22.88 -62.92
CA LEU A 140 17.28 -22.57 -62.70
C LEU A 140 18.17 -23.75 -63.04
N ASP A 141 17.83 -24.96 -62.60
CA ASP A 141 18.58 -26.18 -62.88
C ASP A 141 18.63 -26.44 -64.39
N LEU A 142 17.49 -26.36 -65.09
CA LEU A 142 17.41 -26.49 -66.55
C LEU A 142 18.25 -25.43 -67.30
N ALA A 143 18.23 -24.17 -66.82
CA ALA A 143 19.03 -23.13 -67.41
C ALA A 143 20.55 -23.38 -67.20
N GLY A 144 20.94 -23.99 -66.07
CA GLY A 144 22.28 -24.43 -65.81
C GLY A 144 22.76 -25.55 -66.73
N GLU A 145 21.88 -26.54 -66.98
CA GLU A 145 22.13 -27.60 -67.92
C GLU A 145 22.31 -27.06 -69.37
N ASP A 146 21.44 -26.10 -69.76
CA ASP A 146 21.51 -25.44 -71.06
C ASP A 146 22.86 -24.72 -71.28
N VAL A 147 23.34 -24.01 -70.28
CA VAL A 147 24.68 -23.35 -70.31
C VAL A 147 25.76 -24.39 -70.46
N ALA A 148 25.74 -25.49 -69.72
CA ALA A 148 26.71 -26.56 -69.79
C ALA A 148 26.76 -27.20 -71.20
N ALA A 149 25.57 -27.47 -71.77
CA ALA A 149 25.45 -28.02 -73.14
C ALA A 149 25.99 -27.03 -74.16
N ALA A 150 25.67 -25.74 -74.07
CA ALA A 150 26.19 -24.73 -75.01
C ALA A 150 27.71 -24.54 -74.88
N GLN A 151 28.30 -24.66 -73.70
CA GLN A 151 29.72 -24.61 -73.47
C GLN A 151 30.44 -25.77 -74.12
N VAL A 152 29.94 -26.99 -73.98
CA VAL A 152 30.52 -28.20 -74.69
C VAL A 152 30.44 -28.00 -76.18
N GLN A 153 29.33 -27.48 -76.73
CA GLN A 153 29.17 -27.22 -78.16
C GLN A 153 30.18 -26.14 -78.64
N ALA A 154 30.34 -25.05 -77.87
CA ALA A 154 31.34 -24.01 -78.22
C ALA A 154 32.76 -24.54 -78.21
N GLU A 155 33.12 -25.36 -77.23
CA GLU A 155 34.46 -26.02 -77.13
C GLU A 155 34.72 -26.95 -78.33
N LEU A 156 33.72 -27.72 -78.76
CA LEU A 156 33.81 -28.57 -79.90
C LEU A 156 34.08 -27.74 -81.21
N ARG A 157 33.35 -26.60 -81.35
CA ARG A 157 33.53 -25.68 -82.50
C ARG A 157 34.88 -25.01 -82.46
N GLN A 158 35.36 -24.60 -81.28
CA GLN A 158 36.66 -23.98 -81.11
C GLN A 158 37.78 -24.95 -81.45
N ARG A 159 37.69 -26.23 -81.02
CA ARG A 159 38.64 -27.28 -81.40
C ARG A 159 38.61 -27.53 -82.91
N ALA A 160 37.42 -27.47 -83.55
CA ALA A 160 37.32 -27.59 -85.03
C ALA A 160 38.02 -26.41 -85.73
N LEU A 161 37.83 -25.15 -85.26
CA LEU A 161 38.55 -23.98 -85.79
C LEU A 161 40.04 -24.12 -85.66
N THR A 162 40.60 -24.52 -84.51
CA THR A 162 42.02 -24.73 -84.30
C THR A 162 42.59 -25.76 -85.31
N ARG A 163 41.83 -26.85 -85.46
CA ARG A 163 42.22 -27.86 -86.49
C ARG A 163 42.28 -27.26 -87.90
N GLN A 164 41.32 -26.46 -88.36
CA GLN A 164 41.30 -25.83 -89.65
C GLN A 164 42.46 -24.81 -89.85
N GLN A 165 42.74 -24.06 -88.82
CA GLN A 165 43.85 -23.11 -88.76
C GLN A 165 45.22 -23.85 -88.91
N ASP A 166 45.42 -24.94 -88.18
CA ASP A 166 46.64 -25.81 -88.32
C ASP A 166 46.81 -26.42 -89.72
N LEU A 167 45.66 -26.88 -90.29
CA LEU A 167 45.66 -27.41 -91.64
C LEU A 167 46.00 -26.30 -92.69
N ALA A 168 45.48 -25.12 -92.54
CA ALA A 168 45.79 -23.98 -93.41
C ALA A 168 47.22 -23.54 -93.27
N GLN A 169 47.84 -23.50 -92.08
CA GLN A 169 49.24 -23.23 -91.82
C GLN A 169 50.17 -24.26 -92.50
N ARG A 170 49.73 -25.48 -92.56
CA ARG A 170 50.46 -26.59 -93.25
C ARG A 170 50.24 -26.61 -94.76
N GLY A 171 49.41 -25.65 -95.28
CA GLY A 171 49.21 -25.54 -96.76
C GLY A 171 48.18 -26.52 -97.32
N VAL A 172 47.47 -27.27 -96.52
CA VAL A 172 46.44 -28.27 -96.96
C VAL A 172 44.96 -27.82 -96.69
N GLY A 173 44.80 -26.66 -96.09
CA GLY A 173 43.44 -26.06 -95.78
C GLY A 173 43.17 -24.89 -96.69
N SER A 174 41.86 -24.57 -96.96
CA SER A 174 41.42 -23.35 -97.66
C SER A 174 41.07 -22.21 -96.67
N ALA A 175 41.34 -20.97 -97.05
CA ALA A 175 40.91 -19.78 -96.24
C ALA A 175 39.43 -19.74 -95.98
N ALA A 176 38.61 -20.15 -96.91
CA ALA A 176 37.16 -20.24 -96.75
C ALA A 176 36.69 -21.27 -95.69
N ALA A 177 37.50 -22.38 -95.60
CA ALA A 177 37.23 -23.37 -94.53
C ALA A 177 37.54 -22.83 -93.12
N VAL A 178 38.65 -22.06 -93.03
CA VAL A 178 38.97 -21.36 -91.74
C VAL A 178 37.91 -20.33 -91.37
N GLU A 179 37.50 -19.48 -92.32
CA GLU A 179 36.42 -18.46 -92.11
C GLU A 179 35.12 -19.11 -91.71
N THR A 180 34.70 -20.21 -92.37
CA THR A 180 33.49 -20.94 -92.01
C THR A 180 33.61 -21.53 -90.60
N ALA A 181 34.76 -22.07 -90.20
CA ALA A 181 34.91 -22.57 -88.82
C ALA A 181 34.99 -21.47 -87.80
N GLU A 182 35.51 -20.29 -88.12
CA GLU A 182 35.58 -19.12 -87.28
C GLU A 182 34.17 -18.55 -87.03
N LEU A 183 33.31 -18.38 -88.03
CA LEU A 183 31.94 -17.99 -87.95
C LEU A 183 31.15 -19.01 -87.04
N ALA A 184 31.39 -20.30 -87.26
CA ALA A 184 30.75 -21.35 -86.46
C ALA A 184 31.14 -21.28 -84.98
N ALA A 185 32.47 -21.03 -84.69
CA ALA A 185 32.96 -20.85 -83.31
C ALA A 185 32.39 -19.56 -82.68
N ALA A 186 32.34 -18.46 -83.43
CA ALA A 186 31.75 -17.20 -82.95
C ALA A 186 30.26 -17.36 -82.66
N THR A 187 29.52 -18.05 -83.56
CA THR A 187 28.04 -18.30 -83.29
C THR A 187 27.86 -19.18 -82.07
N ALA A 188 28.68 -20.22 -81.87
CA ALA A 188 28.56 -21.03 -80.62
C ALA A 188 28.96 -20.29 -79.38
N SER A 189 29.91 -19.39 -79.39
CA SER A 189 30.25 -18.49 -78.27
C SER A 189 29.14 -17.51 -77.95
N GLN A 190 28.48 -16.96 -79.01
CA GLN A 190 27.30 -16.11 -78.81
C GLN A 190 26.13 -16.90 -78.16
N ALA A 191 25.96 -18.19 -78.52
CA ALA A 191 24.94 -19.04 -77.87
C ALA A 191 25.23 -19.25 -76.41
N VAL A 192 26.48 -19.43 -75.97
CA VAL A 192 26.87 -19.53 -74.58
C VAL A 192 26.49 -18.24 -73.81
N LEU A 193 26.76 -17.06 -74.39
CA LEU A 193 26.44 -15.79 -73.75
C LEU A 193 24.92 -15.66 -73.59
N SER A 194 24.12 -16.02 -74.57
CA SER A 194 22.66 -16.00 -74.52
C SER A 194 22.12 -16.94 -73.43
N ARG A 195 22.69 -18.18 -73.30
CA ARG A 195 22.30 -19.13 -72.22
C ARG A 195 22.68 -18.62 -70.85
N ARG A 196 23.87 -17.99 -70.69
CA ARG A 196 24.24 -17.33 -69.42
C ARG A 196 23.32 -16.21 -69.00
N GLN A 197 22.80 -15.44 -69.97
CA GLN A 197 21.80 -14.42 -69.71
C GLN A 197 20.49 -15.04 -69.21
N ALA A 198 20.05 -16.18 -69.81
CA ALA A 198 18.90 -16.92 -69.32
C ALA A 198 19.10 -17.50 -67.93
N LEU A 199 20.30 -18.02 -67.64
CA LEU A 199 20.64 -18.48 -66.30
C LEU A 199 20.57 -17.36 -65.26
N ALA A 200 21.15 -16.19 -65.53
CA ALA A 200 21.08 -15.03 -64.65
C ALA A 200 19.65 -14.55 -64.42
N GLN A 201 18.75 -14.66 -65.42
CA GLN A 201 17.35 -14.40 -65.25
C GLN A 201 16.64 -15.42 -64.35
N ALA A 202 16.96 -16.73 -64.48
CA ALA A 202 16.45 -17.78 -63.61
C ALA A 202 16.90 -17.60 -62.15
N GLU A 203 18.19 -17.23 -61.97
CA GLU A 203 18.71 -16.90 -60.61
C GLU A 203 17.94 -15.76 -59.97
N ALA A 204 17.67 -14.69 -60.72
CA ALA A 204 16.86 -13.56 -60.25
C ALA A 204 15.41 -13.96 -59.93
N GLN A 205 14.81 -14.89 -60.70
CA GLN A 205 13.47 -15.42 -60.41
C GLN A 205 13.46 -16.22 -59.12
N VAL A 206 14.45 -17.06 -58.85
CA VAL A 206 14.58 -17.78 -57.55
C VAL A 206 14.65 -16.79 -56.41
N ALA A 207 15.53 -15.78 -56.45
CA ALA A 207 15.65 -14.76 -55.41
C ALA A 207 14.34 -13.99 -55.20
N GLN A 208 13.57 -13.75 -56.26
CA GLN A 208 12.25 -13.14 -56.17
C GLN A 208 11.24 -14.07 -55.48
N ALA A 209 11.21 -15.34 -55.88
CA ALA A 209 10.34 -16.36 -55.29
C ALA A 209 10.65 -16.59 -53.80
N GLU A 210 11.95 -16.66 -53.43
CA GLU A 210 12.38 -16.73 -52.04
C GLU A 210 11.85 -15.54 -51.20
N THR A 211 11.98 -14.35 -51.74
CA THR A 211 11.47 -13.14 -51.08
C THR A 211 9.94 -13.19 -50.94
N ALA A 212 9.23 -13.69 -51.92
CA ALA A 212 7.78 -13.87 -51.88
C ALA A 212 7.37 -14.88 -50.83
N LEU A 213 8.04 -16.01 -50.78
CA LEU A 213 7.83 -17.06 -49.77
C LEU A 213 8.02 -16.52 -48.33
N GLU A 214 9.10 -15.76 -48.10
CA GLU A 214 9.33 -15.17 -46.77
C GLU A 214 8.22 -14.20 -46.37
N ARG A 215 7.70 -13.38 -47.28
CA ARG A 215 6.55 -12.53 -47.01
C ARG A 215 5.29 -13.32 -46.60
N ARG A 216 5.03 -14.46 -47.30
CA ARG A 216 3.87 -15.32 -46.98
C ARG A 216 4.01 -16.01 -45.63
N ARG A 217 5.24 -16.38 -45.23
CA ARG A 217 5.54 -16.88 -43.88
C ARG A 217 5.22 -15.87 -42.79
N ILE A 218 5.60 -14.61 -43.03
CA ILE A 218 5.27 -13.51 -42.10
C ILE A 218 3.74 -13.35 -42.00
N THR A 219 3.01 -13.37 -43.11
CA THR A 219 1.56 -13.26 -43.13
C THR A 219 0.89 -14.42 -42.38
N LEU A 220 1.35 -15.66 -42.58
CA LEU A 220 0.86 -16.82 -41.85
C LEU A 220 1.06 -16.67 -40.36
N ALA A 221 2.28 -16.31 -39.91
CA ALA A 221 2.59 -16.10 -38.51
C ALA A 221 1.75 -14.97 -37.87
N GLU A 222 1.37 -13.96 -38.66
CA GLU A 222 0.44 -12.91 -38.22
C GLU A 222 -0.98 -13.46 -38.02
N ALA A 223 -1.51 -14.25 -38.96
CA ALA A 223 -2.81 -14.89 -38.86
C ALA A 223 -2.89 -15.85 -37.67
N GLU A 224 -1.82 -16.62 -37.40
CA GLU A 224 -1.72 -17.49 -36.23
C GLU A 224 -1.82 -16.69 -34.92
N ARG A 225 -1.10 -15.56 -34.83
CA ARG A 225 -1.18 -14.68 -33.67
C ARG A 225 -2.55 -14.06 -33.48
N MET A 226 -3.25 -13.71 -34.56
CA MET A 226 -4.62 -13.19 -34.50
C MET A 226 -5.60 -14.26 -34.02
N LEU A 227 -5.45 -15.49 -34.47
CA LEU A 227 -6.26 -16.60 -33.98
C LEU A 227 -5.99 -16.85 -32.49
N ALA A 228 -4.73 -16.87 -32.07
CA ALA A 228 -4.38 -17.05 -30.66
C ALA A 228 -4.97 -15.94 -29.75
N ARG A 229 -5.17 -14.74 -30.29
CA ARG A 229 -5.81 -13.63 -29.58
C ARG A 229 -7.33 -13.79 -29.38
N THR A 230 -7.96 -14.77 -30.00
CA THR A 230 -9.36 -15.08 -29.70
C THR A 230 -9.54 -15.77 -28.35
N GLU A 231 -8.45 -16.20 -27.72
CA GLU A 231 -8.45 -16.81 -26.42
C GLU A 231 -7.83 -15.86 -25.38
N LEU A 232 -8.60 -15.57 -24.32
CA LEU A 232 -8.12 -14.85 -23.14
C LEU A 232 -7.74 -15.87 -22.07
N ARG A 233 -6.49 -15.83 -21.60
CA ARG A 233 -5.96 -16.71 -20.57
C ARG A 233 -5.47 -15.95 -19.37
N ALA A 234 -5.59 -16.56 -18.17
CA ALA A 234 -5.07 -15.98 -16.94
C ALA A 234 -3.55 -15.91 -16.96
N SER A 235 -2.98 -14.74 -16.64
CA SER A 235 -1.54 -14.52 -16.62
C SER A 235 -0.87 -15.06 -15.34
N PHE A 236 -1.63 -15.22 -14.26
CA PHE A 236 -1.18 -15.74 -12.97
C PHE A 236 -2.34 -16.35 -12.20
N ASN A 237 -2.04 -17.08 -11.11
CA ASN A 237 -3.05 -17.58 -10.19
C ASN A 237 -3.70 -16.44 -9.45
N GLY A 238 -5.02 -16.37 -9.39
CA GLY A 238 -5.70 -15.27 -8.73
C GLY A 238 -7.18 -15.46 -8.65
N VAL A 239 -7.85 -14.39 -8.21
CA VAL A 239 -9.30 -14.31 -8.08
C VAL A 239 -9.84 -13.24 -9.01
N LEU A 240 -10.94 -13.52 -9.69
CA LEU A 240 -11.59 -12.56 -10.58
C LEU A 240 -12.47 -11.58 -9.79
N SER A 241 -12.49 -10.33 -10.25
CA SER A 241 -13.45 -9.31 -9.80
C SER A 241 -13.89 -8.44 -10.96
N ASP A 242 -14.96 -7.69 -10.77
CA ASP A 242 -15.53 -6.78 -11.78
C ASP A 242 -15.80 -7.51 -13.10
N VAL A 243 -16.36 -8.71 -13.04
CA VAL A 243 -16.68 -9.49 -14.22
C VAL A 243 -17.93 -8.91 -14.88
N ASP A 244 -17.76 -8.39 -16.10
CA ASP A 244 -18.82 -7.72 -16.87
C ASP A 244 -18.97 -8.36 -18.27
N VAL A 245 -19.00 -9.69 -18.36
CA VAL A 245 -19.19 -10.36 -19.63
C VAL A 245 -20.00 -11.65 -19.44
N VAL A 246 -20.83 -11.96 -20.44
CA VAL A 246 -21.61 -13.21 -20.50
C VAL A 246 -21.44 -13.85 -21.87
N ALA A 247 -21.62 -15.16 -21.96
CA ALA A 247 -21.60 -15.88 -23.23
C ALA A 247 -22.71 -15.32 -24.17
N GLY A 248 -22.36 -15.16 -25.44
CA GLY A 248 -23.22 -14.53 -26.44
C GLY A 248 -23.12 -13.01 -26.55
N ARG A 249 -22.41 -12.34 -25.64
CA ARG A 249 -22.16 -10.88 -25.73
C ARG A 249 -21.12 -10.58 -26.79
N LEU A 250 -21.34 -9.51 -27.54
CA LEU A 250 -20.33 -8.92 -28.43
C LEU A 250 -19.37 -8.05 -27.60
N VAL A 251 -18.08 -8.31 -27.70
CA VAL A 251 -17.03 -7.50 -27.07
C VAL A 251 -16.18 -6.79 -28.12
N ASN A 252 -15.70 -5.62 -27.77
CA ASN A 252 -14.78 -4.84 -28.60
C ASN A 252 -13.33 -5.09 -28.18
N ARG A 253 -12.40 -4.90 -29.11
CA ARG A 253 -10.97 -4.97 -28.78
C ARG A 253 -10.61 -3.98 -27.66
N ASN A 254 -9.82 -4.44 -26.69
CA ASN A 254 -9.38 -3.67 -25.51
C ASN A 254 -10.51 -3.31 -24.52
N GLU A 255 -11.70 -3.86 -24.66
CA GLU A 255 -12.77 -3.75 -23.66
C GLU A 255 -12.38 -4.51 -22.39
N GLN A 256 -12.55 -3.89 -21.21
CA GLN A 256 -12.32 -4.57 -19.94
C GLN A 256 -13.46 -5.57 -19.70
N VAL A 257 -13.09 -6.83 -19.42
CA VAL A 257 -14.05 -7.92 -19.20
C VAL A 257 -14.04 -8.44 -17.76
N ALA A 258 -12.93 -8.25 -17.05
CA ALA A 258 -12.77 -8.61 -15.65
C ALA A 258 -11.50 -7.95 -15.08
N ARG A 259 -11.25 -8.15 -13.79
CA ARG A 259 -9.98 -7.84 -13.12
C ARG A 259 -9.46 -9.10 -12.43
N LEU A 260 -8.20 -9.41 -12.63
CA LEU A 260 -7.51 -10.52 -11.97
C LEU A 260 -6.66 -9.97 -10.82
N ILE A 261 -6.92 -10.46 -9.62
CA ILE A 261 -6.28 -10.02 -8.38
C ILE A 261 -5.51 -11.19 -7.79
N ASP A 262 -4.28 -10.95 -7.38
CA ASP A 262 -3.47 -11.92 -6.65
C ASP A 262 -3.77 -11.79 -5.15
N PRO A 263 -4.43 -12.78 -4.52
CA PRO A 263 -4.82 -12.73 -3.12
C PRO A 263 -3.66 -12.97 -2.16
N ASP A 264 -2.53 -13.51 -2.63
CA ASP A 264 -1.36 -13.80 -1.80
C ASP A 264 -0.34 -12.64 -1.79
N ALA A 265 -0.47 -11.71 -2.74
CA ALA A 265 0.41 -10.56 -2.87
C ALA A 265 -0.23 -9.29 -2.31
N LEU A 266 -0.66 -9.31 -1.04
CA LEU A 266 -1.31 -8.16 -0.41
C LEU A 266 -0.32 -7.18 0.22
N GLU A 267 -0.74 -5.94 0.30
CA GLU A 267 -0.07 -4.86 1.02
C GLU A 267 -1.13 -3.95 1.64
N VAL A 268 -0.78 -3.27 2.72
CA VAL A 268 -1.58 -2.19 3.27
C VAL A 268 -1.03 -0.85 2.79
N ALA A 269 -1.90 -0.02 2.25
CA ALA A 269 -1.63 1.37 1.90
C ALA A 269 -2.23 2.27 2.98
N PHE A 270 -1.39 3.02 3.70
CA PHE A 270 -1.82 3.88 4.79
C PHE A 270 -1.13 5.23 4.74
N ARG A 271 -1.78 6.24 5.32
CA ARG A 271 -1.29 7.62 5.26
C ARG A 271 -0.91 8.11 6.65
N VAL A 272 0.27 8.74 6.72
CA VAL A 272 0.79 9.37 7.93
C VAL A 272 1.01 10.84 7.70
N SER A 273 0.95 11.66 8.76
CA SER A 273 1.28 13.07 8.68
C SER A 273 2.78 13.27 8.38
N THR A 274 3.16 14.44 7.86
CA THR A 274 4.58 14.75 7.60
C THR A 274 5.43 14.68 8.86
N ALA A 275 4.87 15.04 10.02
CA ALA A 275 5.56 14.96 11.31
C ALA A 275 5.78 13.49 11.73
N GLN A 276 4.77 12.64 11.59
CA GLN A 276 4.89 11.20 11.85
C GLN A 276 5.87 10.52 10.89
N TYR A 277 5.82 10.90 9.61
CA TYR A 277 6.78 10.38 8.63
C TYR A 277 8.23 10.72 9.00
N ALA A 278 8.49 11.96 9.43
CA ALA A 278 9.82 12.36 9.87
C ALA A 278 10.34 11.54 11.08
N GLN A 279 9.43 11.00 11.91
CA GLN A 279 9.77 10.15 13.04
C GLN A 279 10.13 8.72 12.61
N LEU A 280 9.64 8.26 11.46
CA LEU A 280 9.93 6.94 10.90
C LEU A 280 11.24 6.92 10.09
N LEU A 281 11.76 8.09 9.68
CA LEU A 281 13.02 8.17 8.95
C LEU A 281 14.19 7.72 9.81
N GLY A 282 15.02 6.86 9.25
CA GLY A 282 16.29 6.46 9.84
C GLY A 282 17.35 7.56 9.75
N THR A 283 18.53 7.29 10.30
CA THR A 283 19.69 8.23 10.32
C THR A 283 20.19 8.67 8.93
N ASN A 284 19.76 7.98 7.87
CA ASN A 284 20.18 8.24 6.49
C ASN A 284 19.06 8.88 5.64
N ASP A 285 18.05 9.49 6.25
CA ASP A 285 16.86 10.03 5.59
C ASP A 285 16.14 9.01 4.69
N ARG A 286 16.25 7.73 5.01
CA ARG A 286 15.57 6.65 4.33
C ARG A 286 14.61 5.95 5.28
N LEU A 287 13.49 5.52 4.73
CA LEU A 287 12.53 4.71 5.43
C LEU A 287 13.14 3.31 5.70
N PRO A 288 13.39 2.93 6.96
CA PRO A 288 13.87 1.59 7.27
C PRO A 288 12.76 0.56 7.08
N GLU A 289 13.13 -0.69 6.82
CA GLU A 289 12.20 -1.80 6.95
C GLU A 289 11.77 -1.92 8.42
N THR A 290 10.53 -1.56 8.69
CA THR A 290 9.99 -1.47 10.04
C THR A 290 8.86 -2.48 10.20
N PRO A 291 8.82 -3.25 11.29
CA PRO A 291 7.70 -4.14 11.58
C PRO A 291 6.39 -3.36 11.73
N VAL A 292 5.33 -3.93 11.16
CA VAL A 292 4.00 -3.33 11.15
C VAL A 292 2.99 -4.42 11.50
N ASN A 293 2.09 -4.13 12.44
CA ASN A 293 0.93 -4.97 12.68
C ASN A 293 -0.27 -4.40 11.94
N VAL A 294 -0.89 -5.22 11.12
CA VAL A 294 -2.12 -4.90 10.39
C VAL A 294 -3.27 -5.58 11.12
N ILE A 295 -4.22 -4.80 11.60
CA ILE A 295 -5.29 -5.26 12.48
C ILE A 295 -6.63 -4.97 11.81
N LEU A 296 -7.37 -6.04 11.49
CA LEU A 296 -8.74 -5.96 11.05
C LEU A 296 -9.65 -6.28 12.22
N ASP A 297 -10.40 -5.29 12.69
CA ASP A 297 -11.41 -5.47 13.76
C ASP A 297 -12.67 -6.09 13.16
N VAL A 298 -12.92 -7.35 13.49
CA VAL A 298 -14.13 -8.07 13.08
C VAL A 298 -14.92 -8.43 14.33
N PHE A 299 -15.91 -7.63 14.65
CA PHE A 299 -16.83 -7.88 15.78
C PHE A 299 -16.13 -8.13 17.13
N GLY A 300 -15.01 -7.43 17.39
CA GLY A 300 -14.24 -7.54 18.62
C GLY A 300 -13.32 -8.76 18.68
N LEU A 301 -13.08 -9.40 17.54
CA LEU A 301 -11.94 -10.27 17.31
C LEU A 301 -10.98 -9.52 16.40
N ASP A 302 -9.80 -9.22 16.92
CA ASP A 302 -8.74 -8.60 16.13
C ASP A 302 -8.03 -9.67 15.29
N LEU A 303 -8.22 -9.62 13.96
CA LEU A 303 -7.37 -10.36 13.04
C LEU A 303 -6.07 -9.59 12.86
N VAL A 304 -5.00 -10.10 13.42
CA VAL A 304 -3.68 -9.49 13.32
C VAL A 304 -2.85 -10.20 12.25
N ALA A 305 -2.29 -9.43 11.35
CA ALA A 305 -1.34 -9.91 10.35
C ALA A 305 -0.04 -9.12 10.44
N ASP A 306 1.08 -9.84 10.40
CA ASP A 306 2.40 -9.24 10.37
C ASP A 306 2.69 -8.68 8.98
N ALA A 307 3.27 -7.50 8.96
CA ALA A 307 3.66 -6.80 7.76
C ALA A 307 5.00 -6.09 7.95
N VAL A 308 5.61 -5.71 6.86
CA VAL A 308 6.86 -4.95 6.86
C VAL A 308 6.69 -3.70 6.02
N LEU A 309 7.00 -2.54 6.59
CA LEU A 309 7.05 -1.28 5.88
C LEU A 309 8.14 -1.33 4.81
N THR A 310 7.77 -1.18 3.54
CA THR A 310 8.72 -1.40 2.43
C THR A 310 9.03 -0.14 1.64
N ARG A 311 8.05 0.74 1.48
CA ARG A 311 8.22 1.92 0.61
C ARG A 311 7.23 3.03 0.93
N GLU A 312 7.55 4.22 0.43
CA GLU A 312 6.65 5.36 0.36
C GLU A 312 6.20 5.64 -1.08
N SER A 313 5.13 6.37 -1.24
CA SER A 313 4.72 6.89 -2.55
C SER A 313 5.69 7.98 -3.02
N GLY A 314 6.09 7.91 -4.28
CA GLY A 314 6.96 8.93 -4.90
C GLY A 314 6.30 10.29 -5.13
N ALA A 315 4.98 10.41 -4.92
CA ALA A 315 4.23 11.65 -5.08
C ALA A 315 3.15 11.80 -4.01
N VAL A 316 2.82 13.04 -3.70
CA VAL A 316 1.65 13.41 -2.89
C VAL A 316 0.52 13.73 -3.86
N GLU A 317 -0.61 13.06 -3.72
CA GLU A 317 -1.78 13.30 -4.55
C GLU A 317 -2.38 14.67 -4.29
N GLU A 318 -2.92 15.29 -5.32
CA GLU A 318 -3.52 16.61 -5.26
C GLU A 318 -4.69 16.63 -4.26
N GLY A 319 -4.71 17.63 -3.38
CA GLY A 319 -5.73 17.76 -2.33
C GLY A 319 -5.54 16.86 -1.11
N GLN A 320 -4.49 16.07 -1.04
CA GLN A 320 -4.19 15.22 0.12
C GLN A 320 -2.94 15.68 0.86
N SER A 321 -2.98 15.65 2.19
CA SER A 321 -1.85 15.97 3.05
C SER A 321 -1.18 14.71 3.61
N GLY A 322 0.11 14.80 3.96
CA GLY A 322 0.87 13.68 4.51
C GLY A 322 1.55 12.80 3.47
N ARG A 323 2.08 11.66 3.91
CA ARG A 323 2.81 10.69 3.09
C ARG A 323 2.05 9.37 3.03
N LEU A 324 1.93 8.81 1.84
CA LEU A 324 1.35 7.48 1.64
C LEU A 324 2.46 6.44 1.74
N LEU A 325 2.30 5.50 2.66
CA LEU A 325 3.23 4.42 2.94
C LEU A 325 2.60 3.08 2.57
N PHE A 326 3.45 2.10 2.28
CA PHE A 326 3.04 0.76 1.94
C PHE A 326 3.79 -0.26 2.78
N ALA A 327 3.05 -1.14 3.45
CA ALA A 327 3.63 -2.28 4.12
C ALA A 327 3.17 -3.59 3.46
N ARG A 328 4.13 -4.45 3.16
CA ARG A 328 3.88 -5.77 2.60
C ARG A 328 3.41 -6.70 3.70
N ILE A 329 2.32 -7.39 3.46
CA ILE A 329 1.77 -8.38 4.37
C ILE A 329 2.42 -9.73 4.07
N ASP A 330 3.01 -10.36 5.07
CA ASP A 330 3.72 -11.62 4.89
C ASP A 330 2.76 -12.83 4.85
N THR A 331 1.68 -12.77 5.61
CA THR A 331 0.69 -13.86 5.67
C THR A 331 -0.72 -13.26 5.65
N PRO A 332 -1.34 -13.08 4.48
CA PRO A 332 -2.60 -12.34 4.33
C PRO A 332 -3.85 -13.15 4.73
N ARG A 333 -3.79 -13.97 5.79
CA ARG A 333 -4.91 -14.83 6.20
C ARG A 333 -6.11 -14.00 6.64
N GLY A 334 -7.25 -14.22 5.96
CA GLY A 334 -8.52 -13.57 6.30
C GLY A 334 -8.67 -12.13 5.83
N LEU A 335 -7.64 -11.53 5.24
CA LEU A 335 -7.67 -10.19 4.68
C LEU A 335 -8.06 -10.23 3.19
N ARG A 336 -8.78 -9.21 2.75
CA ARG A 336 -9.20 -9.05 1.34
C ARG A 336 -8.85 -7.65 0.84
N VAL A 337 -8.70 -7.54 -0.46
CA VAL A 337 -8.55 -6.24 -1.12
C VAL A 337 -9.80 -5.40 -0.86
N GLY A 338 -9.58 -4.15 -0.41
CA GLY A 338 -10.64 -3.22 -0.03
C GLY A 338 -10.96 -3.21 1.47
N ASP A 339 -10.41 -4.13 2.27
CA ASP A 339 -10.58 -4.08 3.72
C ASP A 339 -9.92 -2.82 4.29
N PHE A 340 -10.63 -2.17 5.21
CA PHE A 340 -10.12 -1.03 5.96
C PHE A 340 -9.60 -1.48 7.31
N VAL A 341 -8.32 -1.22 7.57
CA VAL A 341 -7.56 -1.79 8.70
C VAL A 341 -6.88 -0.73 9.53
N ARG A 342 -6.66 -1.06 10.80
CA ARG A 342 -5.76 -0.32 11.69
C ARG A 342 -4.34 -0.83 11.48
N VAL A 343 -3.41 0.10 11.34
CA VAL A 343 -1.99 -0.16 11.08
C VAL A 343 -1.18 0.36 12.25
N GLU A 344 -0.42 -0.49 12.89
CA GLU A 344 0.45 -0.16 14.00
C GLU A 344 1.91 -0.34 13.56
N VAL A 345 2.60 0.78 13.36
CA VAL A 345 4.01 0.79 12.98
C VAL A 345 4.85 0.82 14.25
N ILE A 346 5.69 -0.18 14.45
CA ILE A 346 6.58 -0.29 15.60
C ILE A 346 7.80 0.60 15.37
N GLU A 347 7.84 1.77 16.03
CA GLU A 347 8.95 2.71 15.89
C GLU A 347 10.24 2.19 16.55
N PRO A 348 11.41 2.70 16.17
CA PRO A 348 12.65 2.43 16.88
C PRO A 348 12.53 2.79 18.36
N ALA A 349 13.08 1.94 19.23
CA ALA A 349 13.04 2.18 20.67
C ALA A 349 13.75 3.50 21.03
N LEU A 350 13.13 4.24 21.93
CA LEU A 350 13.66 5.47 22.51
C LEU A 350 14.25 5.16 23.89
N ASP A 351 15.48 5.55 24.13
CA ASP A 351 16.14 5.42 25.40
C ASP A 351 15.96 6.68 26.24
N ASP A 352 15.97 6.55 27.57
CA ASP A 352 15.85 7.65 28.53
C ASP A 352 14.56 8.45 28.37
N VAL A 353 13.44 7.75 28.35
CA VAL A 353 12.09 8.33 28.23
C VAL A 353 11.19 7.82 29.34
N ALA A 354 10.27 8.68 29.77
CA ALA A 354 9.24 8.31 30.73
C ALA A 354 7.85 8.38 30.09
N ARG A 355 6.99 7.44 30.46
CA ARG A 355 5.60 7.35 30.04
C ARG A 355 4.69 8.00 31.07
N LEU A 356 3.84 8.90 30.64
CA LEU A 356 2.90 9.64 31.49
C LEU A 356 1.54 9.76 30.79
N PRO A 357 0.45 9.88 31.58
CA PRO A 357 -0.83 10.33 31.02
C PRO A 357 -0.68 11.71 30.35
N ALA A 358 -1.36 11.92 29.24
CA ALA A 358 -1.30 13.19 28.50
C ALA A 358 -1.76 14.40 29.36
N THR A 359 -2.58 14.15 30.40
CA THR A 359 -3.03 15.15 31.39
C THR A 359 -1.92 15.64 32.31
N ALA A 360 -0.82 14.91 32.46
CA ALA A 360 0.33 15.29 33.26
C ALA A 360 1.21 16.34 32.56
N TYR A 361 1.19 16.36 31.21
CA TYR A 361 2.01 17.23 30.38
C TYR A 361 1.29 18.53 30.04
N GLY A 362 1.84 19.66 30.42
CA GLY A 362 1.25 20.96 30.16
C GLY A 362 1.48 21.48 28.75
N SER A 363 0.58 22.34 28.28
CA SER A 363 0.75 23.05 26.99
C SER A 363 1.96 23.99 26.95
N ASP A 364 2.52 24.31 28.13
CA ASP A 364 3.72 25.09 28.35
C ASP A 364 5.02 24.28 28.21
N GLY A 365 4.90 22.97 27.91
CA GLY A 365 6.07 22.08 27.81
C GLY A 365 6.62 21.62 29.16
N GLN A 366 5.87 21.75 30.24
CA GLN A 366 6.31 21.43 31.59
C GLN A 366 5.49 20.32 32.23
N ILE A 367 6.11 19.64 33.16
CA ILE A 367 5.48 18.71 34.12
C ILE A 367 5.59 19.28 35.56
N LEU A 368 4.67 18.91 36.43
CA LEU A 368 4.70 19.29 37.83
C LEU A 368 5.21 18.11 38.66
N VAL A 369 6.40 18.30 39.26
CA VAL A 369 7.09 17.28 40.05
C VAL A 369 7.00 17.67 41.52
N LEU A 370 6.84 16.67 42.41
CA LEU A 370 6.81 16.90 43.84
C LEU A 370 8.23 17.21 44.35
N GLY A 371 8.38 18.38 44.98
CA GLY A 371 9.59 18.84 45.63
C GLY A 371 9.55 18.70 47.15
N ASP A 372 10.43 19.41 47.80
CA ASP A 372 10.50 19.45 49.25
C ASP A 372 9.25 20.07 49.88
N GLU A 373 8.85 19.59 51.06
CA GLU A 373 7.68 20.02 51.82
C GLU A 373 6.33 19.88 51.04
N ASP A 374 6.23 18.89 50.16
CA ASP A 374 5.06 18.62 49.32
C ASP A 374 4.69 19.81 48.38
N ARG A 375 5.67 20.60 47.97
CA ARG A 375 5.50 21.70 47.03
C ARG A 375 5.80 21.27 45.60
N LEU A 376 4.97 21.73 44.70
CA LEU A 376 5.13 21.46 43.28
C LEU A 376 6.24 22.29 42.65
N GLU A 377 7.09 21.67 41.87
CA GLU A 377 8.12 22.28 41.03
C GLU A 377 7.74 22.08 39.57
N ALA A 378 7.78 23.14 38.76
CA ALA A 378 7.63 23.03 37.31
C ALA A 378 8.98 22.69 36.70
N VAL A 379 9.00 21.59 35.94
CA VAL A 379 10.21 21.11 35.26
C VAL A 379 9.95 21.02 33.76
N ASP A 380 10.86 21.55 32.96
CA ASP A 380 10.78 21.49 31.52
C ASP A 380 10.94 20.04 31.04
N ALA A 381 10.02 19.59 30.21
CA ALA A 381 10.01 18.27 29.62
C ALA A 381 9.82 18.36 28.11
N THR A 382 10.57 17.55 27.36
CA THR A 382 10.45 17.48 25.91
C THR A 382 9.51 16.36 25.54
N LEU A 383 8.39 16.69 24.88
CA LEU A 383 7.48 15.71 24.32
C LEU A 383 8.13 15.04 23.11
N LEU A 384 8.30 13.72 23.17
CA LEU A 384 8.87 12.92 22.08
C LEU A 384 7.78 12.27 21.25
N ARG A 385 6.79 11.66 21.93
CA ARG A 385 5.67 10.96 21.26
C ARG A 385 4.38 11.12 22.03
N ARG A 386 3.28 11.04 21.31
CA ARG A 386 1.94 10.94 21.90
C ARG A 386 1.31 9.62 21.45
N GLN A 387 0.83 8.83 22.40
CA GLN A 387 0.22 7.51 22.18
C GLN A 387 -1.15 7.45 22.84
N GLY A 388 -2.18 7.84 22.08
CA GLY A 388 -3.54 7.95 22.64
C GLY A 388 -3.59 8.92 23.81
N ASP A 389 -3.95 8.40 25.00
CA ASP A 389 -4.06 9.17 26.23
C ASP A 389 -2.74 9.29 27.01
N GLU A 390 -1.64 8.76 26.48
CA GLU A 390 -0.31 8.81 27.07
C GLU A 390 0.66 9.65 26.22
N VAL A 391 1.71 10.12 26.89
CA VAL A 391 2.84 10.84 26.29
C VAL A 391 4.15 10.22 26.72
N LEU A 392 5.10 10.15 25.77
CA LEU A 392 6.48 9.82 26.05
C LEU A 392 7.28 11.11 26.10
N ILE A 393 7.89 11.37 27.24
CA ILE A 393 8.63 12.59 27.49
C ILE A 393 10.09 12.29 27.86
N ARG A 394 10.94 13.30 27.66
CA ARG A 394 12.29 13.34 28.22
C ARG A 394 12.42 14.56 29.12
N ALA A 395 12.85 14.35 30.36
CA ALA A 395 13.13 15.42 31.31
C ALA A 395 14.43 15.08 32.07
N ARG A 396 15.18 16.07 32.51
CA ARG A 396 16.46 15.87 33.19
C ARG A 396 16.32 16.07 34.70
N GLY A 397 17.01 15.23 35.48
CA GLY A 397 17.15 15.42 36.93
C GLY A 397 15.90 15.13 37.75
N VAL A 398 14.95 14.36 37.21
CA VAL A 398 13.67 14.04 37.87
C VAL A 398 13.38 12.54 37.95
N ASP A 399 14.39 11.71 37.68
CA ASP A 399 14.25 10.26 37.77
C ASP A 399 13.96 9.84 39.23
N GLY A 400 12.96 8.97 39.41
CA GLY A 400 12.51 8.54 40.73
C GLY A 400 11.70 9.55 41.55
N ARG A 401 11.52 10.78 41.05
CA ARG A 401 10.66 11.78 41.71
C ARG A 401 9.19 11.55 41.35
N GLU A 402 8.29 12.01 42.20
CA GLU A 402 6.87 11.91 41.95
C GLU A 402 6.35 13.06 41.07
N VAL A 403 5.54 12.71 40.06
CA VAL A 403 4.94 13.66 39.12
C VAL A 403 3.41 13.66 39.27
N VAL A 404 2.79 14.81 39.11
CA VAL A 404 1.33 14.96 39.12
C VAL A 404 0.75 14.36 37.82
N LEU A 405 -0.16 13.40 37.93
CA LEU A 405 -0.76 12.69 36.78
C LEU A 405 -1.81 13.51 36.02
N ALA A 406 -2.45 14.48 36.70
CA ALA A 406 -3.46 15.34 36.09
C ALA A 406 -3.26 16.79 36.50
N ARG A 407 -2.79 17.64 35.60
CA ARG A 407 -2.67 19.08 35.82
C ARG A 407 -4.04 19.74 35.75
N THR A 408 -4.38 20.48 36.80
CA THR A 408 -5.56 21.34 36.81
C THR A 408 -5.12 22.81 36.86
N PRO A 409 -5.96 23.76 36.46
CA PRO A 409 -5.61 25.19 36.46
C PRO A 409 -5.24 25.77 37.85
N VAL A 410 -5.55 25.04 38.92
CA VAL A 410 -5.22 25.45 40.29
C VAL A 410 -3.89 24.90 40.77
N LEU A 411 -3.26 23.99 40.03
CA LEU A 411 -1.97 23.42 40.36
C LEU A 411 -0.87 24.13 39.56
N GLY A 412 0.12 24.63 40.25
CA GLY A 412 1.27 25.33 39.67
C GLY A 412 2.49 25.26 40.57
N ALA A 413 3.61 25.76 40.06
CA ALA A 413 4.86 25.81 40.82
C ALA A 413 4.71 26.55 42.16
N GLY A 414 5.25 25.99 43.25
CA GLY A 414 5.22 26.52 44.59
C GLY A 414 3.95 26.19 45.38
N ILE A 415 2.92 25.60 44.80
CA ILE A 415 1.69 25.18 45.47
C ILE A 415 1.95 23.91 46.28
N ARG A 416 1.52 23.90 47.51
CA ARG A 416 1.60 22.72 48.37
C ARG A 416 0.42 21.79 48.09
N ILE A 417 0.71 20.50 47.92
CA ILE A 417 -0.30 19.47 47.67
C ILE A 417 -0.32 18.43 48.80
N ASN A 418 -1.40 17.69 48.86
CA ASN A 418 -1.51 16.42 49.56
C ASN A 418 -1.40 15.31 48.52
N PRO A 419 -0.25 14.65 48.35
CA PRO A 419 -0.05 13.68 47.31
C PRO A 419 -0.89 12.42 47.61
N VAL A 420 -1.75 12.10 46.66
CA VAL A 420 -2.52 10.85 46.64
C VAL A 420 -1.73 9.85 45.80
N ARG A 421 -1.17 8.84 46.52
CA ARG A 421 -0.45 7.76 45.88
C ARG A 421 -1.40 6.60 45.69
N ASP A 422 -1.57 6.17 44.46
CA ASP A 422 -2.34 4.94 44.19
C ASP A 422 -1.59 3.77 44.83
N ALA A 423 -2.18 3.15 45.83
CA ALA A 423 -1.60 2.04 46.58
C ALA A 423 -1.49 0.72 45.75
N GLY A 424 -1.62 0.84 44.41
CA GLY A 424 -1.73 -0.27 43.46
C GLY A 424 -0.83 -0.27 42.25
N ALA A 425 0.06 0.73 42.06
CA ALA A 425 0.98 0.74 40.92
C ALA A 425 2.35 0.11 41.25
N GLY A 426 2.36 -0.94 42.05
CA GLY A 426 3.48 -1.87 42.20
C GLY A 426 3.24 -3.01 41.23
N GLU A 427 4.09 -3.09 40.18
CA GLU A 427 4.34 -4.30 39.41
C GLU A 427 3.05 -5.04 38.97
N VAL A 428 2.34 -4.47 37.94
CA VAL A 428 1.54 -5.35 37.10
C VAL A 428 2.52 -6.15 36.26
N ALA A 429 3.10 -7.20 36.87
CA ALA A 429 3.43 -8.39 36.13
C ALA A 429 2.16 -8.66 35.28
N ALA A 430 2.31 -8.81 33.97
CA ALA A 430 1.29 -9.39 33.15
C ALA A 430 0.91 -10.75 33.76
N GLU A 431 -0.07 -10.75 34.67
CA GLU A 431 -0.76 -11.97 35.01
C GLU A 431 -1.45 -12.37 33.72
N ASP A 432 -0.98 -13.43 33.11
CA ASP A 432 -1.78 -14.22 32.18
C ASP A 432 -3.15 -14.35 32.82
N PRO A 433 -4.23 -13.98 32.12
CA PRO A 433 -5.56 -13.95 32.68
C PRO A 433 -5.86 -15.36 33.23
N ALA A 434 -5.94 -15.46 34.56
CA ALA A 434 -6.14 -16.73 35.26
C ALA A 434 -7.36 -17.42 34.65
N ASP A 435 -7.16 -18.64 34.18
CA ASP A 435 -8.24 -19.49 33.73
C ASP A 435 -9.17 -19.72 34.94
N ILE A 436 -10.48 -19.55 34.71
CA ILE A 436 -11.49 -19.70 35.75
C ILE A 436 -12.29 -20.99 35.52
N GLU A 437 -12.60 -21.67 36.59
CA GLU A 437 -13.53 -22.80 36.61
C GLU A 437 -14.97 -22.25 36.56
N LEU A 438 -15.70 -22.61 35.51
CA LEU A 438 -17.08 -22.13 35.31
C LEU A 438 -18.06 -23.04 36.04
N ASP A 439 -18.93 -22.43 36.84
CA ASP A 439 -20.11 -23.09 37.39
C ASP A 439 -20.98 -23.69 36.25
N PRO A 440 -21.50 -24.93 36.42
CA PRO A 440 -22.29 -25.63 35.39
C PRO A 440 -23.44 -24.79 34.82
N ASP A 441 -24.16 -24.03 35.64
CA ASP A 441 -25.28 -23.19 35.21
C ASP A 441 -24.83 -21.95 34.44
N ARG A 442 -23.66 -21.43 34.78
CA ARG A 442 -23.03 -20.29 34.11
C ARG A 442 -22.49 -20.72 32.74
N ARG A 443 -21.88 -21.90 32.67
CA ARG A 443 -21.37 -22.52 31.43
C ARG A 443 -22.50 -22.78 30.45
N ALA A 444 -23.61 -23.38 30.90
CA ALA A 444 -24.76 -23.67 30.07
C ALA A 444 -25.38 -22.41 29.42
N ARG A 445 -25.45 -21.30 30.18
CA ARG A 445 -25.96 -20.02 29.65
C ARG A 445 -25.05 -19.44 28.56
N LEU A 446 -23.72 -19.51 28.74
CA LEU A 446 -22.77 -19.00 27.75
C LEU A 446 -22.78 -19.85 26.47
N ILE A 447 -22.89 -21.17 26.60
CA ILE A 447 -22.99 -22.07 25.45
C ILE A 447 -24.29 -21.78 24.68
N ALA A 448 -25.43 -21.68 25.36
CA ALA A 448 -26.73 -21.39 24.71
C ALA A 448 -26.72 -20.05 23.98
N PHE A 449 -26.04 -19.03 24.55
CA PHE A 449 -25.88 -17.73 23.90
C PHE A 449 -25.03 -17.82 22.63
N VAL A 450 -23.91 -18.56 22.65
CA VAL A 450 -23.03 -18.74 21.48
C VAL A 450 -23.72 -19.54 20.38
N GLU A 451 -24.51 -20.57 20.73
CA GLU A 451 -25.25 -21.41 19.77
C GLU A 451 -26.41 -20.67 19.09
N THR A 452 -27.13 -19.82 19.83
CA THR A 452 -28.29 -19.09 19.31
C THR A 452 -27.92 -17.82 18.55
N ASN A 453 -26.71 -17.32 18.70
CA ASN A 453 -26.24 -16.10 18.05
C ASN A 453 -25.87 -16.34 16.58
N THR A 454 -26.74 -15.96 15.65
CA THR A 454 -26.56 -16.11 14.21
C THR A 454 -25.51 -15.15 13.61
N PHE A 455 -25.05 -14.13 14.35
CA PHE A 455 -24.04 -13.17 13.90
C PHE A 455 -22.60 -13.68 14.10
N ILE A 456 -22.40 -14.79 14.80
CA ILE A 456 -21.08 -15.39 15.00
C ILE A 456 -20.78 -16.34 13.82
N PRO A 457 -19.67 -16.14 13.07
CA PRO A 457 -19.23 -17.04 12.02
C PRO A 457 -19.06 -18.47 12.53
N ALA A 458 -19.33 -19.48 11.67
CA ALA A 458 -19.37 -20.89 12.08
C ALA A 458 -18.05 -21.38 12.69
N ASP A 459 -16.91 -20.98 12.13
CA ASP A 459 -15.56 -21.33 12.59
C ASP A 459 -15.20 -20.70 13.95
N VAL A 460 -15.69 -19.48 14.21
CA VAL A 460 -15.51 -18.78 15.49
C VAL A 460 -16.41 -19.40 16.55
N ARG A 461 -17.64 -19.75 16.19
CA ARG A 461 -18.60 -20.43 17.08
C ARG A 461 -18.06 -21.77 17.56
N GLU A 462 -17.52 -22.57 16.65
CA GLU A 462 -16.95 -23.88 17.01
C GLU A 462 -15.75 -23.72 17.96
N ARG A 463 -14.86 -22.74 17.74
CA ARG A 463 -13.74 -22.45 18.63
C ARG A 463 -14.20 -22.01 20.02
N LEU A 464 -15.18 -21.10 20.11
CA LEU A 464 -15.72 -20.63 21.38
C LEU A 464 -16.42 -21.76 22.15
N LEU A 465 -17.17 -22.64 21.49
CA LEU A 465 -17.80 -23.80 22.11
C LEU A 465 -16.75 -24.79 22.64
N ASN A 466 -15.67 -25.01 21.87
CA ASN A 466 -14.57 -25.85 22.31
C ASN A 466 -13.84 -25.28 23.55
N GLN A 467 -13.64 -23.95 23.63
CA GLN A 467 -13.07 -23.28 24.79
C GLN A 467 -13.99 -23.35 26.02
N LEU A 468 -15.29 -23.09 25.86
CA LEU A 468 -16.27 -23.14 26.94
C LEU A 468 -16.48 -24.55 27.52
N ASN A 469 -16.17 -25.59 26.76
CA ASN A 469 -16.25 -27.00 27.20
C ASN A 469 -15.00 -27.48 27.91
N GLN A 470 -13.93 -26.69 28.03
CA GLN A 470 -12.75 -27.00 28.82
C GLN A 470 -13.04 -26.85 30.32
N ASP A 471 -12.32 -27.56 31.15
CA ASP A 471 -12.48 -27.45 32.61
C ASP A 471 -12.12 -26.06 33.11
N LEU A 472 -11.06 -25.47 32.53
CA LEU A 472 -10.60 -24.11 32.78
C LEU A 472 -10.81 -23.25 31.55
N VAL A 473 -11.47 -22.09 31.69
CA VAL A 473 -11.80 -21.18 30.61
C VAL A 473 -11.15 -19.81 30.87
N PRO A 474 -10.49 -19.19 29.86
CA PRO A 474 -9.88 -17.88 30.04
C PRO A 474 -10.89 -16.83 30.52
N ALA A 475 -10.62 -16.17 31.63
CA ALA A 475 -11.50 -15.19 32.27
C ALA A 475 -11.95 -14.09 31.30
N GLN A 476 -11.09 -13.68 30.36
CA GLN A 476 -11.39 -12.68 29.33
C GLN A 476 -12.50 -13.12 28.37
N VAL A 477 -12.54 -14.41 27.99
CA VAL A 477 -13.58 -14.96 27.10
C VAL A 477 -14.94 -14.89 27.79
N VAL A 478 -14.97 -15.28 29.07
CA VAL A 478 -16.19 -15.28 29.89
C VAL A 478 -16.72 -13.85 30.10
N ALA A 479 -15.85 -12.92 30.54
CA ALA A 479 -16.24 -11.53 30.76
C ALA A 479 -16.78 -10.85 29.47
N ARG A 480 -16.17 -11.16 28.34
CA ARG A 480 -16.57 -10.64 27.03
C ARG A 480 -17.93 -11.17 26.56
N LEU A 481 -18.21 -12.46 26.81
CA LEU A 481 -19.49 -13.05 26.46
C LEU A 481 -20.61 -12.51 27.39
N GLU A 482 -20.34 -12.36 28.68
CA GLU A 482 -21.29 -11.84 29.65
C GLU A 482 -21.64 -10.35 29.42
N SER A 483 -20.67 -9.54 29.07
CA SER A 483 -20.92 -8.14 28.71
C SER A 483 -21.89 -7.98 27.52
N ARG A 484 -21.91 -8.98 26.64
CA ARG A 484 -22.82 -9.02 25.46
C ARG A 484 -24.17 -9.66 25.73
N MET A 485 -24.28 -10.45 26.77
CA MET A 485 -25.57 -10.99 27.21
C MET A 485 -26.41 -9.95 27.98
N GLY A 486 -25.75 -8.92 28.54
CA GLY A 486 -26.39 -7.87 29.33
C GLY A 486 -26.76 -6.59 28.55
N SER A 487 -26.43 -6.52 27.24
CA SER A 487 -26.81 -5.44 26.31
C SER A 487 -27.86 -5.94 25.32
#